data_82b1b41ec35749125b5fb0e1577a5ec8
#
_entry.id   82b1b41ec35749125b5fb0e1577a5ec8
#
_cell.length_a   1.000
_cell.length_b   1.000
_cell.length_c   1.000
_cell.angle_alpha   90.00
_cell.angle_beta   90.00
_cell.angle_gamma   90.00
#
_symmetry.space_group_name_H-M   'P 1'
#
loop_
_entity.id
_entity.type
_entity.pdbx_description
1 polymer ?
#
loop_
_entity_poly.entity_id
_entity_poly.type
_entity_poly.pdbx_seq_one_letter_code
_entity_poly.pdbx_strand_id
1 'polypeptide(L)'
;MKNVFTFCCALCLLALTACGSAPKISEEASDPEVNNHEGVTMTVVDGSAYPGQVEVTILNTTDTEIDSGNSADFFLQVEQDGQWYNLIPKQKEYDNTAEGYIYNEDAPWEMTFQWASLYGSLDPGHYRAVKWFFEFHENETEQDKRVVDFALAAEFDIK
;
A
#
# COMPACT_ATOMS: atom_id res chain seq x y z
N MET A 1 47.36 25.19 46.53
CA MET A 1 46.98 23.91 45.90
C MET A 1 45.47 23.83 45.90
N LYS A 2 44.85 24.12 44.77
CA LYS A 2 43.38 24.05 44.60
C LYS A 2 43.09 23.04 43.50
N ASN A 3 42.54 21.90 43.87
CA ASN A 3 42.08 20.86 42.95
C ASN A 3 40.75 21.27 42.31
N VAL A 4 40.75 21.45 41.00
CA VAL A 4 39.54 21.63 40.20
C VAL A 4 39.11 20.26 39.72
N PHE A 5 38.01 19.76 40.26
CA PHE A 5 37.36 18.54 39.81
C PHE A 5 36.48 18.91 38.60
N THR A 6 36.91 18.52 37.40
CA THR A 6 36.11 18.66 36.17
C THR A 6 35.13 17.50 36.13
N PHE A 7 33.86 17.79 36.32
CA PHE A 7 32.74 16.85 36.19
C PHE A 7 32.38 16.74 34.70
N CYS A 8 32.81 15.66 34.08
CA CYS A 8 32.45 15.35 32.68
C CYS A 8 31.06 14.72 32.67
N CYS A 9 30.02 15.52 32.33
CA CYS A 9 28.65 15.05 32.14
C CYS A 9 28.58 14.35 30.79
N ALA A 10 28.69 13.03 30.79
CA ALA A 10 28.42 12.20 29.62
C ALA A 10 26.91 12.16 29.39
N LEU A 11 26.43 12.92 28.39
CA LEU A 11 25.06 12.88 27.92
C LEU A 11 24.89 11.59 27.10
N CYS A 12 24.39 10.53 27.74
CA CYS A 12 23.91 9.34 27.02
C CYS A 12 22.64 9.68 26.26
N LEU A 13 22.76 9.95 24.96
CA LEU A 13 21.66 9.92 24.02
C LEU A 13 21.20 8.45 23.91
N LEU A 14 20.14 8.11 24.65
CA LEU A 14 19.37 6.90 24.41
C LEU A 14 18.60 7.10 23.10
N ALA A 15 19.17 6.61 21.99
CA ALA A 15 18.43 6.39 20.79
C ALA A 15 17.38 5.29 21.10
N LEU A 16 16.14 5.70 21.27
CA LEU A 16 15.00 4.78 21.26
C LEU A 16 14.90 4.21 19.84
N THR A 17 15.60 3.12 19.59
CA THR A 17 15.34 2.31 18.41
C THR A 17 13.95 1.73 18.59
N ALA A 18 12.97 2.28 17.85
CA ALA A 18 11.68 1.66 17.71
C ALA A 18 11.90 0.25 17.13
N CYS A 19 11.66 -0.76 17.95
CA CYS A 19 11.91 -2.16 17.64
C CYS A 19 10.78 -2.72 16.76
N GLY A 20 10.64 -2.20 15.54
CA GLY A 20 9.91 -2.81 14.46
C GLY A 20 10.93 -3.11 13.36
N SER A 21 11.20 -4.39 13.08
CA SER A 21 12.06 -4.70 11.93
C SER A 21 11.39 -4.18 10.67
N ALA A 22 12.13 -3.42 9.84
CA ALA A 22 11.70 -3.02 8.51
C ALA A 22 11.18 -4.23 7.71
N PRO A 23 10.22 -4.03 6.81
CA PRO A 23 9.75 -5.10 5.96
C PRO A 23 10.89 -5.64 5.08
N LYS A 24 10.84 -6.95 4.79
CA LYS A 24 11.77 -7.56 3.84
C LYS A 24 11.38 -7.14 2.42
N ILE A 25 12.37 -6.95 1.57
CA ILE A 25 12.23 -6.60 0.16
C ILE A 25 12.54 -7.84 -0.68
N SER A 26 11.83 -8.05 -1.79
CA SER A 26 12.12 -9.14 -2.73
C SER A 26 13.51 -8.98 -3.37
N GLU A 27 14.13 -10.10 -3.73
CA GLU A 27 15.43 -10.08 -4.40
C GLU A 27 15.32 -9.64 -5.87
N GLU A 28 14.16 -9.86 -6.48
CA GLU A 28 13.90 -9.53 -7.87
C GLU A 28 12.96 -8.33 -7.97
N ALA A 29 13.25 -7.44 -8.93
CA ALA A 29 12.37 -6.34 -9.28
C ALA A 29 11.05 -6.90 -9.86
N SER A 30 9.95 -6.22 -9.57
CA SER A 30 8.62 -6.57 -10.06
C SER A 30 7.88 -5.28 -10.42
N ASP A 31 7.62 -5.10 -11.70
CA ASP A 31 6.92 -3.92 -12.21
C ASP A 31 5.70 -4.38 -13.03
N PRO A 32 4.59 -4.74 -12.35
CA PRO A 32 3.37 -5.08 -13.05
C PRO A 32 2.85 -3.87 -13.81
N GLU A 33 2.17 -4.12 -14.91
CA GLU A 33 1.45 -3.08 -15.63
C GLU A 33 0.32 -2.54 -14.74
N VAL A 34 0.36 -1.25 -14.43
CA VAL A 34 -0.61 -0.59 -13.55
C VAL A 34 -1.14 0.69 -14.20
N ASN A 35 -2.31 1.14 -13.75
CA ASN A 35 -2.92 2.42 -14.17
C ASN A 35 -3.16 2.52 -15.69
N ASN A 36 -3.37 1.40 -16.36
CA ASN A 36 -3.62 1.31 -17.80
C ASN A 36 -5.11 1.17 -18.16
N HIS A 37 -6.00 1.16 -17.18
CA HIS A 37 -7.44 1.08 -17.39
C HIS A 37 -8.04 2.48 -17.50
N GLU A 38 -8.60 2.81 -18.67
CA GLU A 38 -9.18 4.13 -18.92
C GLU A 38 -10.45 4.34 -18.07
N GLY A 39 -10.57 5.50 -17.45
CA GLY A 39 -11.73 5.89 -16.66
C GLY A 39 -11.71 5.40 -15.20
N VAL A 40 -10.74 4.58 -14.78
CA VAL A 40 -10.60 4.16 -13.38
C VAL A 40 -9.27 4.62 -12.82
N THR A 41 -9.31 5.29 -11.67
CA THR A 41 -8.10 5.83 -11.03
C THR A 41 -8.07 5.52 -9.53
N MET A 42 -6.85 5.37 -9.00
CA MET A 42 -6.60 5.29 -7.56
C MET A 42 -5.53 6.31 -7.18
N THR A 43 -5.87 7.23 -6.31
CA THR A 43 -4.99 8.34 -5.90
C THR A 43 -4.86 8.42 -4.39
N VAL A 44 -3.68 8.80 -3.91
CA VAL A 44 -3.44 9.01 -2.47
C VAL A 44 -4.14 10.29 -2.01
N VAL A 45 -4.80 10.23 -0.86
CA VAL A 45 -5.32 11.41 -0.17
C VAL A 45 -4.14 12.20 0.43
N ASP A 46 -4.06 13.48 0.13
CA ASP A 46 -2.95 14.33 0.56
C ASP A 46 -2.74 14.29 2.08
N GLY A 47 -1.51 14.02 2.50
CA GLY A 47 -1.13 13.99 3.91
C GLY A 47 -1.59 12.73 4.68
N SER A 48 -2.16 11.74 4.02
CA SER A 48 -2.65 10.49 4.65
C SER A 48 -1.59 9.41 4.79
N ALA A 49 -0.43 9.56 4.13
CA ALA A 49 0.63 8.56 4.16
C ALA A 49 1.39 8.59 5.50
N TYR A 50 1.30 7.48 6.23
CA TYR A 50 2.01 7.23 7.49
C TYR A 50 2.77 5.90 7.41
N PRO A 51 3.74 5.63 8.29
CA PRO A 51 4.51 4.39 8.26
C PRO A 51 3.70 3.10 8.32
N GLY A 52 2.45 3.14 8.77
CA GLY A 52 1.57 1.95 8.92
C GLY A 52 0.35 1.92 8.01
N GLN A 53 0.06 2.99 7.29
CA GLN A 53 -1.15 3.10 6.46
C GLN A 53 -1.08 4.24 5.44
N VAL A 54 -1.99 4.19 4.46
CA VAL A 54 -2.30 5.30 3.54
C VAL A 54 -3.81 5.29 3.23
N GLU A 55 -4.39 6.46 3.01
CA GLU A 55 -5.75 6.59 2.48
C GLU A 55 -5.68 6.87 0.98
N VAL A 56 -6.55 6.20 0.22
CA VAL A 56 -6.67 6.38 -1.22
C VAL A 56 -8.11 6.67 -1.59
N THR A 57 -8.26 7.41 -2.67
CA THR A 57 -9.54 7.63 -3.34
C THR A 57 -9.54 6.84 -4.64
N ILE A 58 -10.56 6.00 -4.84
CA ILE A 58 -10.81 5.26 -6.07
C ILE A 58 -11.97 5.95 -6.78
N LEU A 59 -11.77 6.28 -8.06
CA LEU A 59 -12.78 6.90 -8.90
C LEU A 59 -12.99 6.03 -10.14
N ASN A 60 -14.22 5.60 -10.33
CA ASN A 60 -14.69 4.94 -11.56
C ASN A 60 -15.55 5.94 -12.34
N THR A 61 -15.17 6.29 -13.54
CA THR A 61 -15.91 7.16 -14.47
C THR A 61 -16.42 6.41 -15.70
N THR A 62 -16.32 5.08 -15.67
CA THR A 62 -16.89 4.21 -16.70
C THR A 62 -18.35 3.92 -16.39
N ASP A 63 -19.08 3.39 -17.35
CA ASP A 63 -20.46 2.89 -17.17
C ASP A 63 -20.50 1.42 -16.70
N THR A 64 -19.35 0.84 -16.35
CA THR A 64 -19.20 -0.55 -15.93
C THR A 64 -18.93 -0.64 -14.43
N GLU A 65 -19.59 -1.55 -13.74
CA GLU A 65 -19.27 -1.87 -12.35
C GLU A 65 -17.91 -2.56 -12.25
N ILE A 66 -17.09 -2.12 -11.30
CA ILE A 66 -15.82 -2.77 -10.97
C ILE A 66 -15.83 -3.29 -9.54
N ASP A 67 -15.16 -4.40 -9.30
CA ASP A 67 -14.96 -5.00 -7.98
C ASP A 67 -13.44 -5.08 -7.70
N SER A 68 -13.05 -5.02 -6.45
CA SER A 68 -11.65 -5.10 -6.04
C SER A 68 -11.36 -6.11 -4.95
N GLY A 69 -12.30 -6.99 -4.63
CA GLY A 69 -12.17 -7.80 -3.44
C GLY A 69 -12.16 -6.93 -2.17
N ASN A 70 -11.62 -7.44 -1.06
CA ASN A 70 -11.61 -6.73 0.22
C ASN A 70 -10.49 -5.67 0.33
N SER A 71 -10.57 -4.82 1.36
CA SER A 71 -9.60 -3.75 1.63
C SER A 71 -8.19 -4.24 1.99
N ALA A 72 -8.04 -5.52 2.37
CA ALA A 72 -6.75 -6.12 2.72
C ALA A 72 -6.07 -6.79 1.50
N ASP A 73 -6.76 -6.90 0.37
CA ASP A 73 -6.24 -7.48 -0.86
C ASP A 73 -5.46 -6.45 -1.67
N PHE A 74 -4.27 -6.14 -1.22
CA PHE A 74 -3.30 -5.27 -1.87
C PHE A 74 -1.88 -5.72 -1.52
N PHE A 75 -0.90 -5.26 -2.28
CA PHE A 75 0.50 -5.42 -1.94
C PHE A 75 1.27 -4.10 -2.04
N LEU A 76 2.40 -4.04 -1.35
CA LEU A 76 3.25 -2.86 -1.33
C LEU A 76 4.53 -3.11 -2.13
N GLN A 77 4.98 -2.06 -2.80
CA GLN A 77 6.27 -2.01 -3.45
C GLN A 77 7.06 -0.79 -2.97
N VAL A 78 8.38 -0.91 -2.99
CA VAL A 78 9.33 0.17 -2.72
C VAL A 78 10.16 0.41 -3.98
N GLU A 79 10.41 1.69 -4.28
CA GLU A 79 11.34 2.06 -5.35
C GLU A 79 12.78 2.05 -4.84
N GLN A 80 13.67 1.38 -5.58
CA GLN A 80 15.11 1.40 -5.35
C GLN A 80 15.81 1.53 -6.71
N ASP A 81 16.66 2.54 -6.86
CA ASP A 81 17.43 2.79 -8.08
C ASP A 81 16.58 2.83 -9.38
N GLY A 82 15.35 3.36 -9.29
CA GLY A 82 14.42 3.47 -10.41
C GLY A 82 13.71 2.16 -10.78
N GLN A 83 13.71 1.18 -9.89
CA GLN A 83 13.02 -0.11 -10.06
C GLN A 83 12.11 -0.40 -8.87
N TRP A 84 10.98 -1.05 -9.12
CA TRP A 84 10.03 -1.47 -8.09
C TRP A 84 10.33 -2.86 -7.56
N TYR A 85 10.29 -3.01 -6.24
CA TYR A 85 10.49 -4.27 -5.53
C TYR A 85 9.33 -4.54 -4.58
N ASN A 86 8.84 -5.78 -4.56
CA ASN A 86 7.77 -6.16 -3.65
C ASN A 86 8.26 -6.16 -2.20
N LEU A 87 7.45 -5.63 -1.30
CA LEU A 87 7.62 -5.89 0.12
C LEU A 87 7.07 -7.29 0.45
N ILE A 88 7.79 -8.03 1.27
CA ILE A 88 7.41 -9.38 1.68
C ILE A 88 6.63 -9.30 2.99
N PRO A 89 5.35 -9.70 3.01
CA PRO A 89 4.56 -9.68 4.23
C PRO A 89 5.12 -10.65 5.28
N LYS A 90 5.02 -10.29 6.55
CA LYS A 90 5.47 -11.10 7.69
C LYS A 90 4.63 -12.36 7.88
N GLN A 91 3.38 -12.33 7.45
CA GLN A 91 2.44 -13.43 7.51
C GLN A 91 2.01 -13.82 6.10
N LYS A 92 1.97 -15.11 5.80
CA LYS A 92 1.63 -15.63 4.46
C LYS A 92 0.13 -15.81 4.24
N GLU A 93 -0.66 -15.82 5.29
CA GLU A 93 -2.09 -16.07 5.23
C GLU A 93 -2.83 -14.98 6.00
N TYR A 94 -3.80 -14.41 5.32
CA TYR A 94 -4.85 -13.59 5.91
C TYR A 94 -6.12 -14.41 5.99
N ASP A 95 -6.90 -14.20 7.02
CA ASP A 95 -8.32 -14.51 6.96
C ASP A 95 -8.95 -13.50 5.98
N ASN A 96 -8.97 -13.85 4.72
CA ASN A 96 -9.73 -13.11 3.72
C ASN A 96 -11.21 -13.30 4.05
N THR A 97 -11.82 -12.28 4.62
CA THR A 97 -13.27 -12.18 4.62
C THR A 97 -13.69 -12.04 3.14
N ALA A 98 -14.69 -12.80 2.73
CA ALA A 98 -15.22 -12.78 1.35
C ALA A 98 -16.06 -11.50 1.09
N GLU A 99 -15.61 -10.36 1.57
CA GLU A 99 -16.24 -9.06 1.33
C GLU A 99 -15.60 -8.44 0.10
N GLY A 100 -16.40 -8.20 -0.93
CA GLY A 100 -16.01 -7.43 -2.11
C GLY A 100 -16.55 -6.01 -2.02
N TYR A 101 -15.85 -5.07 -2.63
CA TYR A 101 -16.31 -3.70 -2.80
C TYR A 101 -16.64 -3.47 -4.26
N ILE A 102 -17.88 -3.03 -4.52
CA ILE A 102 -18.35 -2.67 -5.87
C ILE A 102 -18.30 -1.15 -6.00
N TYR A 103 -17.64 -0.66 -7.02
CA TYR A 103 -17.46 0.76 -7.29
C TYR A 103 -18.33 1.16 -8.47
N ASN A 104 -19.35 1.97 -8.20
CA ASN A 104 -20.26 2.54 -9.21
C ASN A 104 -19.80 3.93 -9.64
N GLU A 105 -20.31 4.39 -10.77
CA GLU A 105 -19.89 5.60 -11.48
C GLU A 105 -20.14 6.95 -10.76
N ASP A 106 -20.88 7.00 -9.67
CA ASP A 106 -21.44 8.27 -9.17
C ASP A 106 -20.66 8.97 -8.03
N ALA A 107 -19.67 8.34 -7.42
CA ALA A 107 -18.92 8.95 -6.33
C ALA A 107 -17.52 8.35 -6.14
N PRO A 108 -16.52 9.17 -5.79
CA PRO A 108 -15.24 8.65 -5.35
C PRO A 108 -15.40 7.81 -4.07
N TRP A 109 -14.70 6.69 -4.03
CA TRP A 109 -14.68 5.78 -2.88
C TRP A 109 -13.37 5.95 -2.11
N GLU A 110 -13.46 6.21 -0.81
CA GLU A 110 -12.29 6.32 0.05
C GLU A 110 -12.00 4.97 0.71
N MET A 111 -10.74 4.55 0.67
CA MET A 111 -10.26 3.31 1.28
C MET A 111 -8.96 3.55 2.02
N THR A 112 -8.83 2.93 3.21
CA THR A 112 -7.57 2.95 3.96
C THR A 112 -6.85 1.62 3.79
N PHE A 113 -5.63 1.65 3.25
CA PHE A 113 -4.72 0.51 3.25
C PHE A 113 -3.92 0.52 4.55
N GLN A 114 -4.22 -0.43 5.43
CA GLN A 114 -3.53 -0.62 6.70
C GLN A 114 -2.60 -1.83 6.62
N TRP A 115 -1.32 -1.62 6.73
CA TRP A 115 -0.32 -2.66 6.56
C TRP A 115 0.58 -2.92 7.78
N ALA A 116 0.40 -2.17 8.87
CA ALA A 116 1.29 -2.29 10.03
C ALA A 116 1.39 -3.73 10.59
N SER A 117 0.29 -4.49 10.58
CA SER A 117 0.27 -5.89 11.01
C SER A 117 0.97 -6.83 10.03
N LEU A 118 0.99 -6.48 8.75
CA LEU A 118 1.44 -7.29 7.64
C LEU A 118 2.90 -7.10 7.32
N TYR A 119 3.27 -5.86 7.10
CA TYR A 119 4.62 -5.47 6.71
C TYR A 119 5.39 -4.84 7.86
N GLY A 120 4.68 -4.31 8.88
CA GLY A 120 5.25 -3.49 9.93
C GLY A 120 5.27 -2.02 9.55
N SER A 121 6.12 -1.23 10.23
CA SER A 121 6.34 0.17 9.94
C SER A 121 7.28 0.32 8.74
N LEU A 122 6.91 1.14 7.77
CA LEU A 122 7.79 1.47 6.65
C LEU A 122 8.83 2.51 7.10
N ASP A 123 10.05 2.34 6.61
CA ASP A 123 11.11 3.35 6.71
C ASP A 123 10.87 4.51 5.73
N PRO A 124 11.55 5.66 5.89
CA PRO A 124 11.50 6.73 4.89
C PRO A 124 11.87 6.22 3.49
N GLY A 125 11.06 6.55 2.49
CA GLY A 125 11.25 6.07 1.13
C GLY A 125 10.06 6.36 0.23
N HIS A 126 10.20 5.99 -1.06
CA HIS A 126 9.16 6.09 -2.08
C HIS A 126 8.51 4.73 -2.28
N TYR A 127 7.19 4.68 -2.16
CA TYR A 127 6.40 3.44 -2.15
C TYR A 127 5.20 3.55 -3.08
N ARG A 128 4.64 2.41 -3.44
CA ARG A 128 3.29 2.34 -4.01
C ARG A 128 2.49 1.18 -3.42
N ALA A 129 1.20 1.41 -3.25
CA ALA A 129 0.22 0.36 -2.98
C ALA A 129 -0.39 -0.07 -4.31
N VAL A 130 -0.41 -1.37 -4.58
CA VAL A 130 -0.96 -1.96 -5.80
C VAL A 130 -2.15 -2.85 -5.43
N LYS A 131 -3.26 -2.67 -6.15
CA LYS A 131 -4.48 -3.41 -5.93
C LYS A 131 -5.08 -3.86 -7.26
N TRP A 132 -5.59 -5.11 -7.29
CA TRP A 132 -6.27 -5.68 -8.44
C TRP A 132 -7.76 -5.36 -8.43
N PHE A 133 -8.30 -5.12 -9.62
CA PHE A 133 -9.70 -4.81 -9.89
C PHE A 133 -10.22 -5.71 -11.01
N PHE A 134 -11.55 -5.86 -11.05
CA PHE A 134 -12.24 -6.73 -11.99
C PHE A 134 -13.45 -6.01 -12.55
N GLU A 135 -13.67 -6.09 -13.85
CA GLU A 135 -14.92 -5.66 -14.46
C GLU A 135 -15.91 -6.82 -14.56
N PHE A 136 -17.19 -6.50 -14.34
CA PHE A 136 -18.29 -7.43 -14.56
C PHE A 136 -19.09 -7.02 -15.79
N HIS A 137 -19.24 -7.93 -16.76
CA HIS A 137 -20.14 -7.74 -17.89
C HIS A 137 -21.42 -8.56 -17.71
N GLU A 138 -22.58 -7.90 -17.74
CA GLU A 138 -23.88 -8.51 -17.45
C GLU A 138 -24.34 -9.62 -18.42
N ASN A 139 -23.67 -9.81 -19.56
CA ASN A 139 -24.12 -10.70 -20.63
C ASN A 139 -23.47 -12.09 -20.63
N GLU A 140 -22.69 -12.44 -19.61
CA GLU A 140 -21.97 -13.70 -19.56
C GLU A 140 -22.52 -14.64 -18.50
N THR A 141 -22.45 -15.95 -18.75
CA THR A 141 -22.91 -16.99 -17.82
C THR A 141 -22.14 -16.89 -16.51
N GLU A 142 -22.72 -17.29 -15.37
CA GLU A 142 -22.12 -17.15 -14.03
C GLU A 142 -20.68 -17.65 -13.88
N GLN A 143 -20.18 -18.41 -14.83
CA GLN A 143 -18.83 -18.97 -14.85
C GLN A 143 -17.80 -18.08 -15.58
N ASP A 144 -18.27 -17.13 -16.41
CA ASP A 144 -17.42 -16.26 -17.25
C ASP A 144 -17.60 -14.75 -16.96
N LYS A 145 -18.14 -14.40 -15.80
CA LYS A 145 -18.43 -12.98 -15.44
C LYS A 145 -17.17 -12.13 -15.21
N ARG A 146 -16.00 -12.71 -15.19
CA ARG A 146 -14.73 -12.04 -14.95
C ARG A 146 -14.03 -11.78 -16.27
N VAL A 147 -14.17 -10.58 -16.81
CA VAL A 147 -13.73 -10.29 -18.18
C VAL A 147 -12.38 -9.58 -18.25
N VAL A 148 -12.09 -8.67 -17.35
CA VAL A 148 -10.81 -7.93 -17.37
C VAL A 148 -10.29 -7.75 -15.96
N ASP A 149 -9.11 -8.31 -15.72
CA ASP A 149 -8.34 -8.04 -14.52
C ASP A 149 -7.37 -6.90 -14.83
N PHE A 150 -7.37 -5.84 -14.04
CA PHE A 150 -6.41 -4.75 -14.16
C PHE A 150 -5.90 -4.34 -12.79
N ALA A 151 -4.75 -3.70 -12.75
CA ALA A 151 -4.15 -3.23 -11.51
C ALA A 151 -4.07 -1.70 -11.49
N LEU A 152 -4.38 -1.13 -10.33
CA LEU A 152 -4.11 0.27 -10.04
C LEU A 152 -3.02 0.37 -8.98
N ALA A 153 -2.21 1.42 -9.09
CA ALA A 153 -1.19 1.76 -8.12
C ALA A 153 -1.34 3.22 -7.68
N ALA A 154 -1.18 3.45 -6.38
CA ALA A 154 -1.11 4.79 -5.80
C ALA A 154 0.27 4.96 -5.13
N GLU A 155 1.04 5.95 -5.58
CA GLU A 155 2.40 6.23 -5.10
C GLU A 155 2.38 7.23 -3.94
N PHE A 156 3.27 7.04 -2.97
CA PHE A 156 3.40 7.89 -1.79
C PHE A 156 4.80 7.87 -1.19
N ASP A 157 5.13 8.92 -0.43
CA ASP A 157 6.38 9.04 0.30
C ASP A 157 6.16 8.87 1.80
N ILE A 158 7.00 8.07 2.45
CA ILE A 158 7.17 8.06 3.91
C ILE A 158 8.39 8.92 4.26
N LYS A 159 8.22 9.84 5.23
CA LYS A 159 9.24 10.81 5.63
C LYS A 159 9.81 10.51 7.01
#